data_8c9c219b37a80b0925bd2e67a6934f06
#
_entry.id   8c9c219b37a80b0925bd2e67a6934f06
#
_cell.length_a   1.000
_cell.length_b   1.000
_cell.length_c   1.000
_cell.angle_alpha   90.00
_cell.angle_beta   90.00
_cell.angle_gamma   90.00
#
_symmetry.space_group_name_H-M   'P 1'
#
loop_
_entity.id
_entity.type
_entity.pdbx_description
1 polymer ?
#
loop_
_entity_poly.entity_id
_entity_poly.type
_entity_poly.pdbx_seq_one_letter_code
_entity_poly.pdbx_strand_id
1 'polypeptide(L)'
;MEYKIVNLSQKPEILDRAARWFHEKWEVPLEAYRESMEESLLKKAPVPQWYLALKDSEIIGGMGVIENDFHHRKDLAPNVCAVYTEADYRNHGVAGALLDYVCRDMKEKGIDTLYLITDHTSFYERYGWEFYCMVQGDGEPQMSRMYIHRG
;
A
#
# COMPACT_ATOMS: atom_id res chain seq x y z
N MET A 1 17.69 -8.95 -11.49
CA MET A 1 16.51 -9.63 -10.97
C MET A 1 15.28 -9.16 -11.74
N GLU A 2 14.52 -10.08 -12.29
CA GLU A 2 13.31 -9.72 -13.01
C GLU A 2 12.07 -10.00 -12.16
N TYR A 3 11.21 -9.04 -12.08
CA TYR A 3 9.92 -9.15 -11.40
C TYR A 3 8.92 -8.22 -12.09
N LYS A 4 7.66 -8.39 -11.76
CA LYS A 4 6.59 -7.65 -12.40
C LYS A 4 5.63 -7.13 -11.34
N ILE A 5 5.17 -5.90 -11.51
CA ILE A 5 4.19 -5.29 -10.61
C ILE A 5 2.82 -5.38 -11.27
N VAL A 6 1.83 -5.82 -10.51
CA VAL A 6 0.45 -5.91 -10.98
C VAL A 6 -0.50 -5.28 -9.99
N ASN A 7 -1.59 -4.71 -10.50
CA ASN A 7 -2.76 -4.42 -9.69
C ASN A 7 -3.51 -5.75 -9.56
N LEU A 8 -4.06 -6.05 -8.40
CA LEU A 8 -4.76 -7.31 -8.16
C LEU A 8 -5.87 -7.56 -9.18
N SER A 9 -6.50 -6.51 -9.69
CA SER A 9 -7.56 -6.65 -10.71
C SER A 9 -7.08 -7.28 -12.01
N GLN A 10 -5.77 -7.26 -12.27
CA GLN A 10 -5.17 -7.90 -13.43
C GLN A 10 -4.94 -9.41 -13.22
N LYS A 11 -4.93 -9.86 -11.97
CA LYS A 11 -4.75 -11.26 -11.59
C LYS A 11 -5.67 -11.63 -10.43
N PRO A 12 -7.00 -11.56 -10.64
CA PRO A 12 -7.93 -11.78 -9.51
C PRO A 12 -7.85 -13.19 -8.92
N GLU A 13 -7.32 -14.14 -9.68
CA GLU A 13 -7.18 -15.52 -9.21
C GLU A 13 -6.22 -15.67 -8.04
N ILE A 14 -5.32 -14.70 -7.80
CA ILE A 14 -4.38 -14.79 -6.67
C ILE A 14 -4.87 -14.08 -5.42
N LEU A 15 -6.14 -13.66 -5.38
CA LEU A 15 -6.69 -12.91 -4.24
C LEU A 15 -6.44 -13.62 -2.91
N ASP A 16 -6.75 -14.89 -2.81
CA ASP A 16 -6.58 -15.63 -1.55
C ASP A 16 -5.12 -15.71 -1.12
N ARG A 17 -4.22 -15.93 -2.06
CA ARG A 17 -2.78 -15.94 -1.79
C ARG A 17 -2.31 -14.57 -1.32
N ALA A 18 -2.76 -13.52 -1.98
CA ALA A 18 -2.39 -12.15 -1.64
C ALA A 18 -2.89 -11.79 -0.24
N ALA A 19 -4.15 -12.11 0.07
CA ALA A 19 -4.71 -11.82 1.39
C ALA A 19 -3.92 -12.54 2.50
N ARG A 20 -3.58 -13.80 2.30
CA ARG A 20 -2.78 -14.55 3.24
C ARG A 20 -1.37 -13.98 3.38
N TRP A 21 -0.78 -13.57 2.27
CA TRP A 21 0.55 -12.98 2.29
C TRP A 21 0.58 -11.72 3.17
N PHE A 22 -0.36 -10.80 2.99
CA PHE A 22 -0.44 -9.60 3.81
C PHE A 22 -0.74 -9.94 5.27
N HIS A 23 -1.66 -10.89 5.51
CA HIS A 23 -2.00 -11.31 6.87
C HIS A 23 -0.78 -11.85 7.63
N GLU A 24 0.09 -12.57 6.97
CA GLU A 24 1.31 -13.10 7.57
C GLU A 24 2.32 -12.01 7.96
N LYS A 25 2.26 -10.85 7.29
CA LYS A 25 3.19 -9.74 7.54
C LYS A 25 2.69 -8.77 8.60
N TRP A 26 1.38 -8.62 8.73
CA TRP A 26 0.75 -7.61 9.58
C TRP A 26 -0.31 -8.24 10.46
N GLU A 27 -0.55 -7.61 11.64
CA GLU A 27 -1.53 -8.12 12.61
C GLU A 27 -2.95 -7.65 12.28
N VAL A 28 -3.36 -7.84 11.03
CA VAL A 28 -4.69 -7.49 10.55
C VAL A 28 -5.40 -8.81 10.20
N PRO A 29 -6.67 -8.99 10.60
CA PRO A 29 -7.38 -10.23 10.31
C PRO A 29 -7.43 -10.55 8.82
N LEU A 30 -7.32 -11.84 8.51
CA LEU A 30 -7.36 -12.32 7.13
C LEU A 30 -8.60 -11.84 6.38
N GLU A 31 -9.76 -11.91 7.03
CA GLU A 31 -11.02 -11.50 6.41
C GLU A 31 -11.07 -10.02 6.06
N ALA A 32 -10.38 -9.16 6.83
CA ALA A 32 -10.30 -7.74 6.51
C ALA A 32 -9.58 -7.52 5.17
N TYR A 33 -8.50 -8.25 4.92
CA TYR A 33 -7.82 -8.18 3.62
C TYR A 33 -8.69 -8.74 2.50
N ARG A 34 -9.34 -9.87 2.73
CA ARG A 34 -10.21 -10.49 1.73
C ARG A 34 -11.34 -9.55 1.32
N GLU A 35 -12.02 -8.97 2.30
CA GLU A 35 -13.12 -8.04 2.03
C GLU A 35 -12.66 -6.82 1.24
N SER A 36 -11.53 -6.23 1.64
CA SER A 36 -10.97 -5.08 0.96
C SER A 36 -10.58 -5.42 -0.48
N MET A 37 -9.95 -6.59 -0.68
CA MET A 37 -9.54 -7.03 -2.01
C MET A 37 -10.75 -7.35 -2.90
N GLU A 38 -11.77 -8.01 -2.34
CA GLU A 38 -13.00 -8.28 -3.08
C GLU A 38 -13.69 -6.98 -3.51
N GLU A 39 -13.73 -6.01 -2.60
CA GLU A 39 -14.27 -4.68 -2.91
C GLU A 39 -13.50 -4.02 -4.06
N SER A 40 -12.16 -4.14 -4.06
CA SER A 40 -11.34 -3.56 -5.12
C SER A 40 -11.65 -4.17 -6.49
N LEU A 41 -12.03 -5.44 -6.53
CA LEU A 41 -12.35 -6.12 -7.79
C LEU A 41 -13.70 -5.70 -8.36
N LEU A 42 -14.58 -5.12 -7.56
CA LEU A 42 -15.86 -4.62 -8.03
C LEU A 42 -15.73 -3.35 -8.88
N LYS A 43 -14.61 -2.65 -8.76
CA LYS A 43 -14.29 -1.44 -9.53
C LYS A 43 -15.34 -0.34 -9.42
N LYS A 44 -16.01 -0.25 -8.28
CA LYS A 44 -17.06 0.76 -8.04
C LYS A 44 -16.47 2.13 -7.68
N ALA A 45 -15.25 2.15 -7.18
CA ALA A 45 -14.57 3.36 -6.75
C ALA A 45 -13.08 3.19 -6.97
N PRO A 46 -12.30 4.29 -7.02
CA PRO A 46 -10.84 4.17 -7.18
C PRO A 46 -10.12 3.59 -5.96
N VAL A 47 -10.79 3.51 -4.82
CA VAL A 47 -10.24 2.96 -3.56
C VAL A 47 -11.25 1.96 -3.00
N PRO A 48 -10.84 0.81 -2.49
CA PRO A 48 -9.45 0.34 -2.29
C PRO A 48 -8.81 -0.22 -3.55
N GLN A 49 -7.47 -0.28 -3.54
CA GLN A 49 -6.68 -0.93 -4.57
C GLN A 49 -5.57 -1.74 -3.90
N TRP A 50 -5.17 -2.85 -4.53
CA TRP A 50 -4.12 -3.72 -3.99
C TRP A 50 -3.11 -4.05 -5.07
N TYR A 51 -1.83 -4.05 -4.71
CA TYR A 51 -0.72 -4.16 -5.66
C TYR A 51 0.28 -5.17 -5.17
N LEU A 52 0.87 -5.93 -6.11
CA LEU A 52 1.81 -6.99 -5.79
C LEU A 52 3.00 -6.94 -6.74
N ALA A 53 4.17 -7.24 -6.20
CA ALA A 53 5.35 -7.51 -7.01
C ALA A 53 5.52 -9.03 -7.06
N LEU A 54 5.60 -9.57 -8.26
CA LEU A 54 5.66 -11.01 -8.49
C LEU A 54 6.95 -11.37 -9.21
N LYS A 55 7.66 -12.35 -8.67
CA LYS A 55 8.82 -12.94 -9.31
C LYS A 55 8.55 -14.42 -9.52
N ASP A 56 8.44 -14.84 -10.79
CA ASP A 56 8.09 -16.20 -11.21
C ASP A 56 6.75 -16.62 -10.67
N SER A 57 6.01 -16.32 -9.98
CA SER A 57 4.73 -16.64 -9.34
C SER A 57 4.78 -16.41 -7.82
N GLU A 58 5.95 -16.02 -7.31
CA GLU A 58 6.11 -15.73 -5.90
C GLU A 58 5.80 -14.26 -5.61
N ILE A 59 5.06 -13.99 -4.54
CA ILE A 59 4.82 -12.63 -4.09
C ILE A 59 6.04 -12.18 -3.30
N ILE A 60 6.76 -11.17 -3.80
CA ILE A 60 7.97 -10.66 -3.16
C ILE A 60 7.78 -9.29 -2.52
N GLY A 61 6.67 -8.63 -2.79
CA GLY A 61 6.35 -7.34 -2.20
C GLY A 61 4.92 -6.96 -2.49
N GLY A 62 4.42 -5.96 -1.78
CA GLY A 62 3.08 -5.50 -2.00
C GLY A 62 2.72 -4.28 -1.17
N MET A 63 1.60 -3.68 -1.50
CA MET A 63 1.00 -2.59 -0.73
C MET A 63 -0.45 -2.38 -1.18
N GLY A 64 -1.21 -1.67 -0.37
CA GLY A 64 -2.58 -1.33 -0.71
C GLY A 64 -2.80 0.18 -0.65
N VAL A 65 -3.94 0.60 -1.18
CA VAL A 65 -4.45 1.96 -1.02
C VAL A 65 -5.85 1.83 -0.47
N ILE A 66 -6.07 2.38 0.72
CA ILE A 66 -7.36 2.33 1.41
C ILE A 66 -7.73 3.74 1.88
N GLU A 67 -8.98 3.91 2.29
CA GLU A 67 -9.47 5.23 2.68
C GLU A 67 -8.75 5.76 3.92
N ASN A 68 -8.61 4.93 4.96
CA ASN A 68 -7.96 5.32 6.21
C ASN A 68 -7.16 4.15 6.78
N ASP A 69 -5.89 4.40 7.10
CA ASP A 69 -4.98 3.40 7.67
C ASP A 69 -4.90 3.53 9.19
N PHE A 70 -6.05 3.39 9.86
CA PHE A 70 -6.16 3.33 11.33
C PHE A 70 -5.60 4.57 12.04
N HIS A 71 -5.98 5.77 11.57
CA HIS A 71 -5.65 7.02 12.26
C HIS A 71 -6.84 7.97 12.32
N HIS A 72 -6.73 9.01 13.15
CA HIS A 72 -7.84 9.92 13.46
C HIS A 72 -8.13 10.97 12.37
N ARG A 73 -7.19 11.21 11.46
CA ARG A 73 -7.34 12.24 10.41
C ARG A 73 -8.01 11.64 9.17
N LYS A 74 -9.30 11.43 9.25
CA LYS A 74 -10.08 10.82 8.17
C LYS A 74 -10.21 11.72 6.94
N ASP A 75 -9.91 13.01 7.11
CA ASP A 75 -9.86 13.97 6.00
C ASP A 75 -8.61 13.80 5.12
N LEU A 76 -7.57 13.12 5.64
CA LEU A 76 -6.33 12.88 4.89
C LEU A 76 -6.38 11.49 4.27
N ALA A 77 -6.98 11.41 3.10
CA ALA A 77 -7.28 10.17 2.40
C ALA A 77 -7.05 10.35 0.90
N PRO A 78 -6.77 9.26 0.14
CA PRO A 78 -6.58 7.90 0.61
C PRO A 78 -5.16 7.64 1.11
N ASN A 79 -5.00 6.48 1.77
CA ASN A 79 -3.73 6.11 2.39
C ASN A 79 -3.11 4.89 1.72
N VAL A 80 -1.81 4.97 1.42
CA VAL A 80 -1.01 3.79 1.08
C VAL A 80 -0.75 3.04 2.38
N CYS A 81 -0.94 1.73 2.38
CA CYS A 81 -0.85 0.92 3.59
C CYS A 81 -0.16 -0.41 3.31
N ALA A 82 0.21 -1.11 4.39
CA ALA A 82 0.71 -2.48 4.37
C ALA A 82 1.93 -2.66 3.45
N VAL A 83 2.79 -1.65 3.36
CA VAL A 83 3.99 -1.69 2.52
C VAL A 83 4.96 -2.74 3.06
N TYR A 84 5.28 -3.74 2.24
CA TYR A 84 6.18 -4.81 2.64
C TYR A 84 6.95 -5.35 1.45
N THR A 85 8.24 -5.65 1.66
CA THR A 85 9.09 -6.36 0.70
C THR A 85 9.73 -7.52 1.45
N GLU A 86 9.69 -8.73 0.87
CA GLU A 86 10.32 -9.90 1.45
C GLU A 86 11.82 -9.63 1.68
N ALA A 87 12.34 -10.15 2.80
CA ALA A 87 13.70 -9.84 3.25
C ALA A 87 14.77 -10.15 2.19
N ASP A 88 14.63 -11.26 1.46
CA ASP A 88 15.57 -11.65 0.43
C ASP A 88 15.60 -10.72 -0.78
N TYR A 89 14.58 -9.87 -0.91
CA TYR A 89 14.46 -8.98 -2.06
C TYR A 89 14.58 -7.51 -1.69
N ARG A 90 14.94 -7.20 -0.45
CA ARG A 90 15.20 -5.83 -0.02
C ARG A 90 16.49 -5.31 -0.66
N ASN A 91 16.59 -3.99 -0.76
CA ASN A 91 17.73 -3.31 -1.39
C ASN A 91 17.84 -3.56 -2.90
N HIS A 92 16.75 -4.00 -3.54
CA HIS A 92 16.66 -4.16 -4.99
C HIS A 92 15.68 -3.19 -5.63
N GLY A 93 15.20 -2.18 -4.88
CA GLY A 93 14.31 -1.17 -5.40
C GLY A 93 12.85 -1.59 -5.57
N VAL A 94 12.45 -2.72 -5.01
CA VAL A 94 11.09 -3.25 -5.17
C VAL A 94 10.05 -2.31 -4.56
N ALA A 95 10.29 -1.84 -3.34
CA ALA A 95 9.34 -0.93 -2.68
C ALA A 95 9.20 0.38 -3.44
N GLY A 96 10.31 0.94 -3.93
CA GLY A 96 10.29 2.16 -4.73
C GLY A 96 9.54 1.99 -6.04
N ALA A 97 9.75 0.86 -6.72
CA ALA A 97 9.04 0.56 -7.95
C ALA A 97 7.53 0.40 -7.70
N LEU A 98 7.15 -0.23 -6.58
CA LEU A 98 5.75 -0.33 -6.18
C LEU A 98 5.15 1.04 -5.91
N LEU A 99 5.84 1.89 -5.16
CA LEU A 99 5.37 3.24 -4.86
C LEU A 99 5.15 4.05 -6.14
N ASP A 100 6.09 3.99 -7.09
CA ASP A 100 5.94 4.67 -8.37
C ASP A 100 4.75 4.14 -9.15
N TYR A 101 4.58 2.85 -9.19
CA TYR A 101 3.47 2.21 -9.89
C TYR A 101 2.14 2.65 -9.28
N VAL A 102 2.04 2.60 -7.96
CA VAL A 102 0.82 2.96 -7.23
C VAL A 102 0.45 4.41 -7.48
N CYS A 103 1.41 5.31 -7.39
CA CYS A 103 1.15 6.74 -7.62
C CYS A 103 0.65 7.00 -9.04
N ARG A 104 1.24 6.34 -10.03
CA ARG A 104 0.81 6.47 -11.43
C ARG A 104 -0.57 5.87 -11.67
N ASP A 105 -0.82 4.68 -11.12
CA ASP A 105 -2.10 4.02 -11.27
C ASP A 105 -3.23 4.82 -10.62
N MET A 106 -2.98 5.35 -9.42
CA MET A 106 -3.97 6.17 -8.73
C MET A 106 -4.23 7.48 -9.46
N LYS A 107 -3.21 8.08 -10.05
CA LYS A 107 -3.36 9.29 -10.85
C LYS A 107 -4.24 9.04 -12.06
N GLU A 108 -4.07 7.92 -12.73
CA GLU A 108 -4.94 7.51 -13.84
C GLU A 108 -6.38 7.33 -13.40
N LYS A 109 -6.60 6.99 -12.13
CA LYS A 109 -7.94 6.85 -11.54
C LYS A 109 -8.50 8.15 -10.99
N GLY A 110 -7.80 9.26 -11.22
CA GLY A 110 -8.27 10.58 -10.81
C GLY A 110 -7.82 11.02 -9.42
N ILE A 111 -6.90 10.30 -8.79
CA ILE A 111 -6.40 10.63 -7.45
C ILE A 111 -4.91 10.94 -7.56
N ASP A 112 -4.55 12.21 -7.41
CA ASP A 112 -3.16 12.66 -7.52
C ASP A 112 -2.48 12.92 -6.17
N THR A 113 -3.22 12.83 -5.07
CA THR A 113 -2.66 13.06 -3.74
C THR A 113 -2.90 11.85 -2.87
N LEU A 114 -1.80 11.32 -2.30
CA LEU A 114 -1.83 10.13 -1.45
C LEU A 114 -1.11 10.44 -0.14
N TYR A 115 -1.49 9.73 0.92
CA TYR A 115 -0.89 9.84 2.24
C TYR A 115 -0.42 8.48 2.72
N LEU A 116 0.53 8.45 3.65
CA LEU A 116 0.88 7.24 4.39
C LEU A 116 1.41 7.60 5.75
N ILE A 117 1.30 6.67 6.70
CA ILE A 117 1.92 6.80 8.01
C ILE A 117 3.06 5.81 8.13
N THR A 118 4.15 6.21 8.76
CA THR A 118 5.34 5.39 8.91
C THR A 118 6.22 5.87 10.05
N ASP A 119 7.02 4.95 10.59
CA ASP A 119 8.08 5.30 11.54
C ASP A 119 9.43 5.54 10.84
N HIS A 120 9.50 5.26 9.54
CA HIS A 120 10.74 5.46 8.79
C HIS A 120 10.95 6.93 8.46
N THR A 121 12.22 7.34 8.48
CA THR A 121 12.65 8.64 7.98
C THR A 121 13.64 8.40 6.84
N SER A 122 13.70 9.32 5.90
CA SER A 122 14.61 9.28 4.74
C SER A 122 14.26 8.27 3.65
N PHE A 123 13.45 7.26 3.93
CA PHE A 123 13.12 6.25 2.93
C PHE A 123 12.15 6.79 1.87
N TYR A 124 11.00 7.30 2.30
CA TYR A 124 9.96 7.75 1.37
C TYR A 124 10.33 9.03 0.62
N GLU A 125 11.19 9.86 1.21
CA GLU A 125 11.67 11.07 0.55
C GLU A 125 12.38 10.77 -0.75
N ARG A 126 13.02 9.61 -0.87
CA ARG A 126 13.70 9.19 -2.10
C ARG A 126 12.75 9.00 -3.27
N TYR A 127 11.46 8.81 -2.98
CA TYR A 127 10.44 8.50 -3.98
C TYR A 127 9.41 9.61 -4.15
N GLY A 128 9.77 10.83 -3.74
CA GLY A 128 8.92 12.00 -3.95
C GLY A 128 7.89 12.25 -2.87
N TRP A 129 7.99 11.54 -1.74
CA TRP A 129 7.12 11.76 -0.60
C TRP A 129 7.75 12.78 0.34
N GLU A 130 6.91 13.62 0.96
CA GLU A 130 7.34 14.65 1.90
C GLU A 130 6.65 14.48 3.24
N PHE A 131 7.35 14.77 4.32
CA PHE A 131 6.71 14.83 5.63
C PHE A 131 5.62 15.89 5.61
N TYR A 132 4.44 15.53 6.12
CA TYR A 132 3.28 16.41 6.11
C TYR A 132 2.85 16.85 7.51
N CYS A 133 2.60 15.91 8.42
CA CYS A 133 2.16 16.22 9.78
C CYS A 133 2.26 14.98 10.66
N MET A 134 2.02 15.18 11.96
CA MET A 134 1.87 14.06 12.89
C MET A 134 0.39 13.74 13.04
N VAL A 135 0.07 12.45 13.13
CA VAL A 135 -1.31 11.99 13.30
C VAL A 135 -1.37 10.96 14.43
N GLN A 136 -2.55 10.85 15.05
CA GLN A 136 -2.77 9.87 16.12
C GLN A 136 -3.29 8.57 15.49
N GLY A 137 -2.52 7.48 15.65
CA GLY A 137 -2.99 6.16 15.27
C GLY A 137 -4.08 5.68 16.23
N ASP A 138 -5.04 4.93 15.71
CA ASP A 138 -6.14 4.41 16.52
C ASP A 138 -5.60 3.47 17.61
N GLY A 139 -5.85 3.82 18.87
CA GLY A 139 -5.39 3.02 20.00
C GLY A 139 -3.91 3.12 20.31
N GLU A 140 -3.17 3.97 19.61
CA GLU A 140 -1.73 4.13 19.83
C GLU A 140 -1.45 5.22 20.86
N PRO A 141 -0.49 5.01 21.76
CA PRO A 141 -0.15 6.03 22.78
C PRO A 141 0.62 7.22 22.20
N GLN A 142 1.26 7.05 21.06
CA GLN A 142 2.10 8.08 20.45
C GLN A 142 1.60 8.47 19.08
N MET A 143 1.97 9.66 18.63
CA MET A 143 1.67 10.15 17.29
C MET A 143 2.58 9.49 16.27
N SER A 144 2.08 9.31 15.06
CA SER A 144 2.83 8.75 13.93
C SER A 144 3.11 9.83 12.90
N ARG A 145 4.20 9.66 12.16
CA ARG A 145 4.55 10.57 11.06
C ARG A 145 3.70 10.26 9.84
N MET A 146 3.11 11.28 9.26
CA MET A 146 2.38 11.16 8.00
C MET A 146 3.15 11.84 6.88
N TYR A 147 3.27 11.14 5.76
CA TYR A 147 3.88 11.66 4.54
C TYR A 147 2.82 11.86 3.47
N ILE A 148 3.10 12.76 2.53
CA ILE A 148 2.20 13.09 1.42
C ILE A 148 2.96 12.97 0.11
N HIS A 149 2.25 12.51 -0.92
CA HIS A 149 2.76 12.51 -2.30
C HIS A 149 1.75 13.23 -3.18
N ARG A 150 2.20 14.26 -3.88
CA ARG A 150 1.38 15.02 -4.83
C ARG A 150 1.89 14.70 -6.24
N GLY A 151 0.99 14.15 -7.04
CA GLY A 151 1.32 13.74 -8.39
C GLY A 151 1.27 14.83 -9.43
#